data_b23743a5fa073dd38ca331c0527e3f19
#
_entry.id   b23743a5fa073dd38ca331c0527e3f19
#
_cell.length_a   1.000
_cell.length_b   1.000
_cell.length_c   1.000
_cell.angle_alpha   90.00
_cell.angle_beta   90.00
_cell.angle_gamma   90.00
#
_symmetry.space_group_name_H-M   'P 1'
#
loop_
_entity.id
_entity.type
_entity.pdbx_description
1 polymer ?
#
loop_
_entity_poly.entity_id
_entity_poly.type
_entity_poly.pdbx_seq_one_letter_code
_entity_poly.pdbx_strand_id
1 'polypeptide(L)'
;MQWHEISITVPYEYVEPISYLFDRYGQGLSMEVQSQDQVLLRTYLLSTARQRLAHIEVGVKLTSILQPLGELQINPLPPDEDWQNAWKSHFTILKLGRHIVIKPSWLEYQTEESDIVIELDPGLAFGTGYHPTTYTCLESMEDIIKDGMSVLDLGTGSGILTIAAIKLGAAHVTSLDIDSIAVKAAKTNLKNLGLSSKTTLHQGTLPHPQLKNTLFDVAIANISARAIRERAHHIFSVLSDSGTFIASGITREQIIETKSELKTAGFKNIEENPREDWVTLVCKR
;
A
#
# COMPACT_ATOMS: atom_id res chain seq x y z
N MET A 1 8.38 28.14 -11.97
CA MET A 1 7.33 27.37 -12.69
C MET A 1 6.05 27.45 -11.86
N GLN A 2 4.90 27.70 -12.47
CA GLN A 2 3.64 27.81 -11.72
C GLN A 2 2.99 26.45 -11.54
N TRP A 3 2.54 26.15 -10.33
CA TRP A 3 1.85 24.92 -9.97
C TRP A 3 0.40 25.17 -9.62
N HIS A 4 -0.42 24.15 -9.78
CA HIS A 4 -1.82 24.12 -9.35
C HIS A 4 -2.01 23.00 -8.32
N GLU A 5 -2.69 23.32 -7.24
CA GLU A 5 -3.32 22.32 -6.39
C GLU A 5 -4.65 21.92 -7.03
N ILE A 6 -4.88 20.63 -7.13
CA ILE A 6 -6.13 20.05 -7.63
C ILE A 6 -6.74 19.27 -6.47
N SER A 7 -7.92 19.67 -6.05
CA SER A 7 -8.56 19.06 -4.88
C SER A 7 -10.03 18.75 -5.13
N ILE A 8 -10.53 17.73 -4.44
CA ILE A 8 -11.94 17.32 -4.47
C ILE A 8 -12.31 16.65 -3.15
N THR A 9 -13.49 16.96 -2.64
CA THR A 9 -14.08 16.25 -1.50
C THR A 9 -14.97 15.13 -2.02
N VAL A 10 -14.75 13.93 -1.55
CA VAL A 10 -15.46 12.72 -2.00
C VAL A 10 -15.94 11.88 -0.81
N PRO A 11 -17.05 11.13 -0.95
CA PRO A 11 -17.40 10.06 -0.01
C PRO A 11 -16.31 8.99 0.06
N TYR A 12 -16.20 8.29 1.20
CA TYR A 12 -15.18 7.26 1.41
C TYR A 12 -15.12 6.19 0.32
N GLU A 13 -16.26 5.77 -0.21
CA GLU A 13 -16.37 4.79 -1.30
C GLU A 13 -15.72 5.25 -2.62
N TYR A 14 -15.53 6.56 -2.79
CA TYR A 14 -14.89 7.15 -3.98
C TYR A 14 -13.44 7.58 -3.75
N VAL A 15 -12.92 7.41 -2.55
CA VAL A 15 -11.51 7.73 -2.24
C VAL A 15 -10.57 6.92 -3.12
N GLU A 16 -10.79 5.62 -3.26
CA GLU A 16 -9.91 4.74 -4.04
C GLU A 16 -9.87 5.11 -5.54
N PRO A 17 -11.01 5.20 -6.26
CA PRO A 17 -10.99 5.55 -7.68
C PRO A 17 -10.44 6.96 -7.96
N ILE A 18 -10.72 7.95 -7.10
CA ILE A 18 -10.19 9.30 -7.29
C ILE A 18 -8.72 9.37 -6.90
N SER A 19 -8.29 8.69 -5.85
CA SER A 19 -6.88 8.56 -5.48
C SER A 19 -6.06 7.93 -6.61
N TYR A 20 -6.60 6.90 -7.26
CA TYR A 20 -5.95 6.30 -8.43
C TYR A 20 -5.75 7.30 -9.58
N LEU A 21 -6.74 8.15 -9.87
CA LEU A 21 -6.62 9.19 -10.87
C LEU A 21 -5.57 10.24 -10.48
N PHE A 22 -5.60 10.67 -9.23
CA PHE A 22 -4.68 11.67 -8.70
C PHE A 22 -3.24 11.15 -8.66
N ASP A 23 -3.05 9.89 -8.28
CA ASP A 23 -1.73 9.25 -8.25
C ASP A 23 -1.18 9.03 -9.68
N ARG A 24 -2.03 8.61 -10.61
CA ARG A 24 -1.64 8.33 -11.99
C ARG A 24 -1.31 9.58 -12.79
N TYR A 25 -2.06 10.65 -12.61
CA TYR A 25 -1.96 11.87 -13.43
C TYR A 25 -1.44 13.09 -12.67
N GLY A 26 -1.52 13.11 -11.35
CA GLY A 26 -1.01 14.14 -10.47
C GLY A 26 0.45 13.95 -10.09
N GLN A 27 0.90 14.74 -9.14
CA GLN A 27 2.20 14.60 -8.46
C GLN A 27 1.98 14.73 -6.95
N GLY A 28 2.11 13.61 -6.26
CA GLY A 28 1.75 13.47 -4.85
C GLY A 28 0.23 13.36 -4.63
N LEU A 29 -0.13 12.71 -3.55
CA LEU A 29 -1.51 12.56 -3.11
C LEU A 29 -1.56 12.84 -1.62
N SER A 30 -2.45 13.72 -1.18
CA SER A 30 -2.77 13.90 0.23
C SER A 30 -4.25 13.67 0.47
N MET A 31 -4.56 13.12 1.64
CA MET A 31 -5.93 12.82 2.08
C MET A 31 -6.16 13.46 3.43
N GLU A 32 -7.29 14.15 3.58
CA GLU A 32 -7.71 14.79 4.82
C GLU A 32 -9.17 14.45 5.10
N VAL A 33 -9.42 13.80 6.23
CA VAL A 33 -10.77 13.45 6.66
C VAL A 33 -11.48 14.73 7.07
N GLN A 34 -12.56 15.09 6.35
CA GLN A 34 -13.36 16.28 6.62
C GLN A 34 -14.53 15.99 7.56
N SER A 35 -15.09 14.78 7.47
CA SER A 35 -16.20 14.32 8.32
C SER A 35 -16.21 12.79 8.38
N GLN A 36 -17.23 12.21 9.08
CA GLN A 36 -17.40 10.75 9.13
C GLN A 36 -17.57 10.09 7.75
N ASP A 37 -18.09 10.83 6.76
CA ASP A 37 -18.43 10.30 5.44
C ASP A 37 -17.68 10.95 4.29
N GLN A 38 -16.78 11.91 4.54
CA GLN A 38 -16.13 12.66 3.46
C GLN A 38 -14.63 12.84 3.68
N VAL A 39 -13.89 12.70 2.59
CA VAL A 39 -12.42 12.87 2.53
C VAL A 39 -12.09 13.89 1.45
N LEU A 40 -11.25 14.86 1.79
CA LEU A 40 -10.65 15.79 0.85
C LEU A 40 -9.36 15.18 0.30
N LEU A 41 -9.33 15.01 -1.00
CA LEU A 41 -8.17 14.52 -1.75
C LEU A 41 -7.49 15.69 -2.47
N ARG A 42 -6.16 15.74 -2.45
CA ARG A 42 -5.38 16.76 -3.15
C ARG A 42 -4.25 16.11 -3.96
N THR A 43 -3.99 16.67 -5.13
CA THR A 43 -2.79 16.40 -5.93
C THR A 43 -2.28 17.68 -6.57
N TYR A 44 -1.12 17.65 -7.16
CA TYR A 44 -0.47 18.83 -7.69
C TYR A 44 -0.07 18.62 -9.15
N LEU A 45 -0.18 19.66 -9.97
CA LEU A 45 0.23 19.64 -11.37
C LEU A 45 0.91 20.95 -11.77
N LEU A 46 1.93 20.85 -12.64
CA LEU A 46 2.43 22.04 -13.33
C LEU A 46 1.34 22.66 -14.20
N SER A 47 1.24 23.98 -14.24
CA SER A 47 0.28 24.70 -15.09
C SER A 47 0.40 24.34 -16.58
N THR A 48 1.54 23.81 -17.00
CA THR A 48 1.81 23.34 -18.36
C THR A 48 1.31 21.92 -18.62
N ALA A 49 0.96 21.15 -17.60
CA ALA A 49 0.57 19.73 -17.70
C ALA A 49 -0.90 19.55 -18.09
N ARG A 50 -1.38 20.28 -19.11
CA ARG A 50 -2.79 20.33 -19.53
C ARG A 50 -3.42 18.97 -19.86
N GLN A 51 -2.67 18.06 -20.48
CA GLN A 51 -3.17 16.73 -20.80
C GLN A 51 -3.44 15.89 -19.54
N ARG A 52 -2.55 15.98 -18.56
CA ARG A 52 -2.72 15.26 -17.29
C ARG A 52 -3.92 15.79 -16.51
N LEU A 53 -4.10 17.11 -16.48
CA LEU A 53 -5.27 17.74 -15.90
C LEU A 53 -6.56 17.29 -16.58
N ALA A 54 -6.61 17.30 -17.91
CA ALA A 54 -7.77 16.84 -18.67
C ALA A 54 -8.15 15.38 -18.35
N HIS A 55 -7.17 14.49 -18.13
CA HIS A 55 -7.46 13.11 -17.71
C HIS A 55 -8.10 13.05 -16.32
N ILE A 56 -7.63 13.88 -15.38
CA ILE A 56 -8.24 13.99 -14.04
C ILE A 56 -9.68 14.50 -14.17
N GLU A 57 -9.89 15.60 -14.88
CA GLU A 57 -11.23 16.19 -15.08
C GLU A 57 -12.23 15.20 -15.71
N VAL A 58 -11.79 14.48 -16.76
CA VAL A 58 -12.62 13.46 -17.41
C VAL A 58 -12.90 12.30 -16.46
N GLY A 59 -11.88 11.80 -15.76
CA GLY A 59 -12.03 10.71 -14.81
C GLY A 59 -13.00 11.05 -13.67
N VAL A 60 -12.87 12.25 -13.08
CA VAL A 60 -13.79 12.74 -12.04
C VAL A 60 -15.21 12.87 -12.58
N LYS A 61 -15.40 13.44 -13.78
CA LYS A 61 -16.72 13.54 -14.43
C LYS A 61 -17.37 12.19 -14.68
N LEU A 62 -16.60 11.21 -15.15
CA LEU A 62 -17.10 9.85 -15.36
C LEU A 62 -17.52 9.18 -14.05
N THR A 63 -16.74 9.36 -13.00
CA THR A 63 -17.08 8.85 -11.67
C THR A 63 -18.33 9.55 -11.11
N SER A 64 -18.49 10.87 -11.35
CA SER A 64 -19.65 11.67 -10.91
C SER A 64 -20.97 11.28 -11.60
N ILE A 65 -20.93 10.50 -12.69
CA ILE A 65 -22.15 9.95 -13.33
C ILE A 65 -22.82 8.90 -12.42
N LEU A 66 -22.02 8.16 -11.65
CA LEU A 66 -22.53 7.13 -10.75
C LEU A 66 -23.12 7.74 -9.47
N GLN A 67 -22.46 8.75 -8.94
CA GLN A 67 -22.91 9.52 -7.78
C GLN A 67 -22.32 10.93 -7.84
N PRO A 68 -23.09 11.99 -7.51
CA PRO A 68 -22.58 13.35 -7.48
C PRO A 68 -21.40 13.47 -6.50
N LEU A 69 -20.24 13.83 -7.01
CA LEU A 69 -19.05 14.16 -6.24
C LEU A 69 -18.97 15.67 -6.01
N GLY A 70 -18.13 16.11 -5.08
CA GLY A 70 -17.79 17.50 -4.91
C GLY A 70 -17.20 18.12 -6.18
N GLU A 71 -17.18 19.46 -6.27
CA GLU A 71 -16.54 20.13 -7.40
C GLU A 71 -15.02 19.95 -7.35
N LEU A 72 -14.44 19.65 -8.51
CA LEU A 72 -12.99 19.64 -8.68
C LEU A 72 -12.47 21.08 -8.63
N GLN A 73 -11.69 21.38 -7.62
CA GLN A 73 -11.08 22.70 -7.44
C GLN A 73 -9.66 22.70 -8.02
N ILE A 74 -9.32 23.78 -8.72
CA ILE A 74 -8.00 23.98 -9.32
C ILE A 74 -7.50 25.35 -8.86
N ASN A 75 -6.61 25.35 -7.89
CA ASN A 75 -6.09 26.55 -7.26
C ASN A 75 -4.65 26.80 -7.71
N PRO A 76 -4.33 27.98 -8.30
CA PRO A 76 -2.95 28.32 -8.58
C PRO A 76 -2.19 28.51 -7.26
N LEU A 77 -1.01 27.89 -7.18
CA LEU A 77 -0.11 28.08 -6.04
C LEU A 77 0.79 29.30 -6.27
N PRO A 78 1.22 29.99 -5.22
CA PRO A 78 2.15 31.12 -5.33
C PRO A 78 3.41 30.74 -6.12
N PRO A 79 3.99 31.65 -6.92
CA PRO A 79 5.12 31.33 -7.79
C PRO A 79 6.44 31.06 -7.06
N ASP A 80 6.57 31.44 -5.82
CA ASP A 80 7.78 31.26 -5.00
C ASP A 80 7.44 30.62 -3.68
N GLU A 81 8.32 29.71 -3.27
CA GLU A 81 8.46 29.13 -1.95
C GLU A 81 7.64 27.85 -1.67
N ASP A 82 8.39 26.80 -1.37
CA ASP A 82 8.06 25.68 -0.47
C ASP A 82 6.82 24.82 -0.74
N TRP A 83 6.07 25.03 -1.83
CA TRP A 83 5.01 24.08 -2.13
C TRP A 83 5.58 22.65 -2.31
N GLN A 84 6.83 22.51 -2.84
CA GLN A 84 7.53 21.22 -2.80
C GLN A 84 7.70 20.66 -1.38
N ASN A 85 7.57 21.52 -0.39
CA ASN A 85 7.63 21.17 1.02
C ASN A 85 6.25 21.30 1.72
N ALA A 86 5.31 22.07 1.17
CA ALA A 86 3.99 22.27 1.78
C ALA A 86 3.21 20.94 1.95
N TRP A 87 3.27 20.05 0.96
CA TRP A 87 2.67 18.72 1.08
C TRP A 87 3.37 17.85 2.16
N LYS A 88 4.64 18.12 2.43
CA LYS A 88 5.40 17.41 3.47
C LYS A 88 4.86 17.69 4.86
N SER A 89 4.26 18.87 5.09
CA SER A 89 3.67 19.25 6.39
C SER A 89 2.42 18.44 6.73
N HIS A 90 1.79 17.80 5.75
CA HIS A 90 0.63 16.94 5.97
C HIS A 90 1.00 15.49 6.36
N PHE A 91 2.28 15.14 6.30
CA PHE A 91 2.74 13.84 6.74
C PHE A 91 3.24 13.91 8.17
N THR A 92 2.79 12.97 8.97
CA THR A 92 3.17 12.82 10.37
C THR A 92 3.89 11.49 10.57
N ILE A 93 4.56 11.36 11.69
CA ILE A 93 5.13 10.08 12.09
C ILE A 93 4.00 9.18 12.55
N LEU A 94 3.94 7.96 11.99
CA LEU A 94 2.95 6.96 12.36
C LEU A 94 3.58 5.91 13.27
N LYS A 95 3.01 5.74 14.45
CA LYS A 95 3.29 4.59 15.31
C LYS A 95 2.23 3.52 15.08
N LEU A 96 2.64 2.31 14.66
CA LEU A 96 1.77 1.20 14.27
C LEU A 96 2.12 -0.03 15.09
N GLY A 97 1.10 -0.79 15.47
CA GLY A 97 1.33 -1.96 16.32
C GLY A 97 2.04 -1.59 17.62
N ARG A 98 3.08 -2.34 17.99
CA ARG A 98 3.84 -2.14 19.22
C ARG A 98 5.15 -1.38 19.00
N HIS A 99 5.83 -1.65 17.89
CA HIS A 99 7.20 -1.21 17.65
C HIS A 99 7.42 -0.55 16.30
N ILE A 100 6.50 -0.69 15.35
CA ILE A 100 6.69 -0.15 13.99
C ILE A 100 6.43 1.36 13.99
N VAL A 101 7.39 2.10 13.48
CA VAL A 101 7.31 3.54 13.28
C VAL A 101 7.57 3.84 11.80
N ILE A 102 6.61 4.44 11.13
CA ILE A 102 6.78 4.92 9.75
C ILE A 102 7.00 6.42 9.80
N LYS A 103 8.06 6.89 9.17
CA LYS A 103 8.35 8.31 9.03
C LYS A 103 8.87 8.65 7.64
N PRO A 104 8.54 9.84 7.12
CA PRO A 104 9.25 10.41 5.98
C PRO A 104 10.70 10.76 6.33
N SER A 105 11.58 10.80 5.31
CA SER A 105 13.01 11.11 5.51
C SER A 105 13.26 12.50 6.11
N TRP A 106 12.38 13.47 5.83
CA TRP A 106 12.49 14.87 6.27
C TRP A 106 11.98 15.15 7.70
N LEU A 107 11.38 14.15 8.36
CA LEU A 107 10.95 14.31 9.76
C LEU A 107 11.98 13.69 10.70
N GLU A 108 12.36 14.46 11.71
CA GLU A 108 13.18 13.93 12.82
C GLU A 108 12.29 13.13 13.76
N TYR A 109 12.81 12.01 14.23
CA TYR A 109 12.16 11.17 15.22
C TYR A 109 13.16 10.69 16.25
N GLN A 110 12.84 10.89 17.51
CA GLN A 110 13.64 10.37 18.61
C GLN A 110 13.29 8.89 18.83
N THR A 111 14.14 8.00 18.31
CA THR A 111 13.93 6.56 18.29
C THR A 111 14.09 5.98 19.70
N GLU A 112 13.16 5.15 20.12
CA GLU A 112 13.27 4.29 21.29
C GLU A 112 13.99 2.98 20.92
N GLU A 113 14.60 2.29 21.89
CA GLU A 113 15.41 1.07 21.64
C GLU A 113 14.60 -0.06 20.99
N SER A 114 13.31 -0.12 21.25
CA SER A 114 12.40 -1.14 20.69
C SER A 114 11.81 -0.76 19.34
N ASP A 115 12.03 0.45 18.82
CA ASP A 115 11.38 0.95 17.62
C ASP A 115 11.97 0.34 16.35
N ILE A 116 11.09 -0.12 15.49
CA ILE A 116 11.37 -0.58 14.13
C ILE A 116 11.02 0.56 13.18
N VAL A 117 11.99 1.47 12.97
CA VAL A 117 11.75 2.65 12.14
C VAL A 117 11.83 2.32 10.66
N ILE A 118 10.76 2.57 9.94
CA ILE A 118 10.65 2.49 8.47
C ILE A 118 10.66 3.91 7.94
N GLU A 119 11.77 4.31 7.34
CA GLU A 119 11.88 5.58 6.64
C GLU A 119 11.40 5.41 5.21
N LEU A 120 10.27 6.01 4.88
CA LEU A 120 9.65 5.88 3.58
C LEU A 120 9.02 7.21 3.16
N ASP A 121 9.52 7.77 2.08
CA ASP A 121 8.96 8.97 1.51
C ASP A 121 7.71 8.62 0.69
N PRO A 122 6.59 9.34 0.92
CA PRO A 122 5.40 9.21 0.08
C PRO A 122 5.76 9.49 -1.38
N GLY A 123 5.44 8.56 -2.25
CA GLY A 123 5.81 8.58 -3.66
C GLY A 123 4.70 8.11 -4.58
N LEU A 124 5.07 7.78 -5.82
CA LEU A 124 4.15 7.37 -6.90
C LEU A 124 3.56 5.96 -6.74
N ALA A 125 3.91 5.22 -5.69
CA ALA A 125 3.42 3.85 -5.47
C ALA A 125 2.58 3.76 -4.20
N PHE A 126 1.53 2.91 -4.24
CA PHE A 126 0.69 2.60 -3.09
C PHE A 126 1.51 2.04 -1.91
N GLY A 127 1.06 2.30 -0.69
CA GLY A 127 1.69 1.78 0.53
C GLY A 127 2.49 2.84 1.29
N THR A 128 1.83 3.92 1.70
CA THR A 128 2.41 4.96 2.57
C THR A 128 2.30 4.64 4.06
N GLY A 129 1.60 3.54 4.41
CA GLY A 129 1.32 3.15 5.81
C GLY A 129 0.02 3.73 6.39
N TYR A 130 -0.53 4.77 5.80
CA TYR A 130 -1.74 5.45 6.32
C TYR A 130 -3.04 4.66 6.06
N HIS A 131 -3.05 3.79 5.05
CA HIS A 131 -4.26 3.03 4.72
C HIS A 131 -4.52 1.93 5.76
N PRO A 132 -5.77 1.71 6.21
CA PRO A 132 -6.12 0.69 7.21
C PRO A 132 -5.60 -0.70 6.88
N THR A 133 -5.59 -1.10 5.60
CA THR A 133 -5.08 -2.40 5.15
C THR A 133 -3.58 -2.57 5.36
N THR A 134 -2.80 -1.52 5.11
CA THR A 134 -1.35 -1.53 5.34
C THR A 134 -1.05 -1.59 6.83
N TYR A 135 -1.81 -0.82 7.63
CA TYR A 135 -1.72 -0.83 9.08
C TYR A 135 -1.89 -2.25 9.65
N THR A 136 -3.00 -2.91 9.32
CA THR A 136 -3.31 -4.25 9.86
C THR A 136 -2.37 -5.34 9.35
N CYS A 137 -1.80 -5.18 8.13
CA CYS A 137 -0.71 -6.05 7.67
C CYS A 137 0.51 -5.90 8.57
N LEU A 138 0.97 -4.66 8.80
CA LEU A 138 2.16 -4.38 9.61
C LEU A 138 1.99 -4.87 11.06
N GLU A 139 0.84 -4.63 11.66
CA GLU A 139 0.48 -5.14 12.98
C GLU A 139 0.53 -6.67 13.04
N SER A 140 -0.07 -7.36 12.06
CA SER A 140 -0.02 -8.83 11.98
C SER A 140 1.40 -9.35 11.76
N MET A 141 2.22 -8.63 11.01
CA MET A 141 3.62 -9.01 10.74
C MET A 141 4.48 -8.99 12.00
N GLU A 142 4.26 -8.07 12.94
CA GLU A 142 5.01 -8.03 14.22
C GLU A 142 4.87 -9.33 15.03
N ASP A 143 3.70 -9.95 14.99
CA ASP A 143 3.44 -11.19 15.72
C ASP A 143 3.99 -12.42 15.00
N ILE A 144 4.00 -12.40 13.67
CA ILE A 144 4.20 -13.58 12.82
C ILE A 144 5.65 -13.70 12.35
N ILE A 145 6.28 -12.61 11.93
CA ILE A 145 7.64 -12.66 11.38
C ILE A 145 8.65 -12.85 12.51
N LYS A 146 9.55 -13.80 12.30
CA LYS A 146 10.65 -14.12 13.20
C LYS A 146 11.97 -14.12 12.44
N ASP A 147 13.06 -14.02 13.18
CA ASP A 147 14.40 -14.05 12.63
C ASP A 147 14.63 -15.27 11.72
N GLY A 148 15.21 -15.03 10.58
CA GLY A 148 15.60 -16.08 9.65
C GLY A 148 14.53 -16.54 8.66
N MET A 149 13.28 -16.07 8.80
CA MET A 149 12.17 -16.45 7.91
C MET A 149 12.37 -15.96 6.48
N SER A 150 11.87 -16.75 5.52
CA SER A 150 11.69 -16.38 4.12
C SER A 150 10.28 -15.84 3.88
N VAL A 151 10.15 -14.69 3.24
CA VAL A 151 8.88 -14.00 3.06
C VAL A 151 8.61 -13.73 1.59
N LEU A 152 7.35 -13.92 1.18
CA LEU A 152 6.81 -13.49 -0.11
C LEU A 152 5.91 -12.27 0.10
N ASP A 153 6.17 -11.18 -0.63
CA ASP A 153 5.32 -9.99 -0.69
C ASP A 153 4.69 -9.89 -2.08
N LEU A 154 3.39 -10.13 -2.19
CA LEU A 154 2.61 -10.14 -3.42
C LEU A 154 1.81 -8.86 -3.58
N GLY A 155 2.16 -8.03 -4.57
CA GLY A 155 1.67 -6.66 -4.73
C GLY A 155 2.46 -5.70 -3.85
N THR A 156 3.78 -5.66 -4.04
CA THR A 156 4.70 -4.96 -3.13
C THR A 156 4.52 -3.43 -3.10
N GLY A 157 3.98 -2.83 -4.17
CA GLY A 157 3.76 -1.39 -4.25
C GLY A 157 5.03 -0.58 -4.00
N SER A 158 5.03 0.24 -2.95
CA SER A 158 6.19 1.03 -2.50
C SER A 158 7.33 0.18 -1.91
N GLY A 159 7.08 -1.09 -1.60
CA GLY A 159 7.97 -1.99 -0.88
C GLY A 159 7.83 -1.90 0.65
N ILE A 160 6.83 -1.22 1.18
CA ILE A 160 6.70 -0.99 2.63
C ILE A 160 6.62 -2.30 3.43
N LEU A 161 5.84 -3.30 2.97
CA LEU A 161 5.72 -4.59 3.65
C LEU A 161 7.01 -5.40 3.53
N THR A 162 7.69 -5.32 2.39
CA THR A 162 9.03 -5.89 2.17
C THR A 162 10.05 -5.29 3.16
N ILE A 163 10.08 -3.96 3.29
CA ILE A 163 10.97 -3.25 4.22
C ILE A 163 10.68 -3.66 5.66
N ALA A 164 9.40 -3.68 6.03
CA ALA A 164 8.95 -4.08 7.36
C ALA A 164 9.38 -5.52 7.68
N ALA A 165 9.16 -6.47 6.75
CA ALA A 165 9.54 -7.86 6.93
C ALA A 165 11.04 -8.02 7.23
N ILE A 166 11.90 -7.32 6.48
CA ILE A 166 13.36 -7.36 6.70
C ILE A 166 13.73 -6.78 8.06
N LYS A 167 13.11 -5.66 8.45
CA LYS A 167 13.39 -5.00 9.73
C LYS A 167 12.87 -5.80 10.93
N LEU A 168 11.84 -6.62 10.73
CA LEU A 168 11.32 -7.58 11.70
C LEU A 168 12.16 -8.87 11.82
N GLY A 169 13.22 -9.03 11.01
CA GLY A 169 14.15 -10.14 11.11
C GLY A 169 14.09 -11.16 9.97
N ALA A 170 13.25 -10.96 8.93
CA ALA A 170 13.23 -11.84 7.78
C ALA A 170 14.65 -11.95 7.14
N ALA A 171 15.09 -13.16 6.85
CA ALA A 171 16.39 -13.40 6.21
C ALA A 171 16.37 -12.92 4.76
N HIS A 172 15.27 -13.18 4.07
CA HIS A 172 15.09 -12.78 2.67
C HIS A 172 13.62 -12.54 2.34
N VAL A 173 13.35 -11.53 1.52
CA VAL A 173 12.02 -11.24 1.01
C VAL A 173 12.02 -11.28 -0.51
N THR A 174 11.14 -12.10 -1.07
CA THR A 174 10.85 -12.07 -2.51
C THR A 174 9.57 -11.25 -2.73
N SER A 175 9.65 -10.26 -3.59
CA SER A 175 8.55 -9.32 -3.82
C SER A 175 8.12 -9.35 -5.28
N LEU A 176 6.82 -9.38 -5.51
CA LEU A 176 6.20 -9.38 -6.83
C LEU A 176 5.26 -8.18 -6.96
N ASP A 177 5.25 -7.55 -8.14
CA ASP A 177 4.21 -6.61 -8.53
C ASP A 177 3.96 -6.70 -10.04
N ILE A 178 2.72 -6.58 -10.45
CA ILE A 178 2.35 -6.56 -11.88
C ILE A 178 2.72 -5.23 -12.53
N ASP A 179 2.74 -4.15 -11.75
CA ASP A 179 3.06 -2.81 -12.23
C ASP A 179 4.58 -2.56 -12.18
N SER A 180 5.15 -2.29 -13.35
CA SER A 180 6.56 -1.93 -13.49
C SER A 180 6.96 -0.65 -12.73
N ILE A 181 6.00 0.28 -12.52
CA ILE A 181 6.22 1.51 -11.74
C ILE A 181 6.39 1.16 -10.27
N ALA A 182 5.54 0.29 -9.73
CA ALA A 182 5.64 -0.21 -8.36
C ALA A 182 6.96 -0.95 -8.13
N VAL A 183 7.34 -1.86 -9.04
CA VAL A 183 8.64 -2.57 -8.96
C VAL A 183 9.81 -1.59 -8.92
N LYS A 184 9.77 -0.53 -9.75
CA LYS A 184 10.82 0.50 -9.79
C LYS A 184 10.85 1.31 -8.50
N ALA A 185 9.69 1.67 -7.95
CA ALA A 185 9.56 2.40 -6.69
C ALA A 185 10.11 1.57 -5.53
N ALA A 186 9.66 0.32 -5.37
CA ALA A 186 10.16 -0.60 -4.35
C ALA A 186 11.69 -0.78 -4.45
N LYS A 187 12.22 -0.97 -5.66
CA LYS A 187 13.66 -1.10 -5.88
C LYS A 187 14.44 0.14 -5.43
N THR A 188 13.90 1.31 -5.68
CA THR A 188 14.51 2.58 -5.27
C THR A 188 14.51 2.72 -3.74
N ASN A 189 13.38 2.46 -3.11
CA ASN A 189 13.22 2.54 -1.65
C ASN A 189 14.14 1.56 -0.93
N LEU A 190 14.18 0.30 -1.38
CA LEU A 190 15.06 -0.73 -0.84
C LEU A 190 16.54 -0.40 -1.00
N LYS A 191 16.92 0.19 -2.13
CA LYS A 191 18.28 0.66 -2.37
C LYS A 191 18.66 1.79 -1.44
N ASN A 192 17.80 2.78 -1.27
CA ASN A 192 18.04 3.94 -0.41
C ASN A 192 18.23 3.52 1.05
N LEU A 193 17.53 2.46 1.49
CA LEU A 193 17.64 1.89 2.83
C LEU A 193 18.74 0.84 2.97
N GLY A 194 19.52 0.54 1.91
CA GLY A 194 20.57 -0.46 1.96
C GLY A 194 20.09 -1.92 2.08
N LEU A 195 18.82 -2.19 1.73
CA LEU A 195 18.17 -3.50 1.93
C LEU A 195 18.18 -4.39 0.69
N SER A 196 18.78 -3.94 -0.41
CA SER A 196 18.76 -4.67 -1.70
C SER A 196 19.36 -6.08 -1.64
N SER A 197 20.32 -6.34 -0.75
CA SER A 197 20.95 -7.67 -0.61
C SER A 197 20.05 -8.72 0.03
N LYS A 198 19.01 -8.27 0.76
CA LYS A 198 18.02 -9.14 1.42
C LYS A 198 16.73 -9.30 0.61
N THR A 199 16.69 -8.79 -0.63
CA THR A 199 15.47 -8.78 -1.43
C THR A 199 15.68 -9.27 -2.85
N THR A 200 14.66 -9.93 -3.38
CA THR A 200 14.52 -10.25 -4.80
C THR A 200 13.22 -9.67 -5.31
N LEU A 201 13.29 -8.83 -6.33
CA LEU A 201 12.14 -8.16 -6.92
C LEU A 201 11.89 -8.68 -8.34
N HIS A 202 10.65 -9.05 -8.63
CA HIS A 202 10.24 -9.46 -9.97
C HIS A 202 8.96 -8.72 -10.39
N GLN A 203 8.88 -8.40 -11.67
CA GLN A 203 7.62 -7.95 -12.25
C GLN A 203 6.75 -9.17 -12.58
N GLY A 204 5.54 -9.22 -12.04
CA GLY A 204 4.61 -10.31 -12.28
C GLY A 204 3.76 -10.65 -11.07
N THR A 205 3.17 -11.83 -11.10
CA THR A 205 2.31 -12.37 -10.04
C THR A 205 2.46 -13.89 -9.96
N LEU A 206 1.79 -14.54 -9.00
CA LEU A 206 1.74 -16.01 -8.94
C LEU A 206 0.72 -16.57 -9.95
N PRO A 207 1.05 -17.72 -10.60
CA PRO A 207 2.31 -18.44 -10.50
C PRO A 207 3.43 -17.71 -11.24
N HIS A 208 4.66 -17.75 -10.69
CA HIS A 208 5.81 -17.10 -11.29
C HIS A 208 6.91 -18.12 -11.63
N PRO A 209 7.49 -18.11 -12.85
CA PRO A 209 8.46 -19.14 -13.28
C PRO A 209 9.70 -19.25 -12.39
N GLN A 210 10.18 -18.13 -11.86
CA GLN A 210 11.37 -18.08 -11.01
C GLN A 210 11.10 -18.53 -9.57
N LEU A 211 9.85 -18.72 -9.17
CA LEU A 211 9.46 -19.20 -7.84
C LEU A 211 9.05 -20.67 -7.84
N LYS A 212 9.26 -21.38 -8.95
CA LYS A 212 8.99 -22.79 -9.05
C LYS A 212 9.86 -23.55 -8.03
N ASN A 213 9.22 -24.30 -7.14
CA ASN A 213 9.85 -25.04 -6.04
C ASN A 213 10.46 -24.17 -4.91
N THR A 214 10.12 -22.89 -4.84
CA THR A 214 10.48 -22.03 -3.70
C THR A 214 9.36 -22.09 -2.67
N LEU A 215 9.73 -22.29 -1.40
CA LEU A 215 8.78 -22.25 -0.28
C LEU A 215 9.09 -21.08 0.64
N PHE A 216 8.03 -20.46 1.16
CA PHE A 216 8.09 -19.33 2.05
C PHE A 216 7.46 -19.66 3.40
N ASP A 217 8.01 -19.10 4.48
CA ASP A 217 7.44 -19.23 5.81
C ASP A 217 6.24 -18.31 5.98
N VAL A 218 6.27 -17.15 5.33
CA VAL A 218 5.19 -16.17 5.33
C VAL A 218 4.94 -15.66 3.90
N ALA A 219 3.68 -15.62 3.50
CA ALA A 219 3.24 -14.85 2.34
C ALA A 219 2.37 -13.68 2.81
N ILE A 220 2.55 -12.52 2.17
CA ILE A 220 1.77 -11.32 2.45
C ILE A 220 1.19 -10.83 1.13
N ALA A 221 -0.10 -10.46 1.13
CA ALA A 221 -0.72 -9.83 -0.01
C ALA A 221 -1.68 -8.73 0.47
N ASN A 222 -1.34 -7.48 0.19
CA ASN A 222 -2.23 -6.34 0.37
C ASN A 222 -2.72 -5.86 -0.99
N ILE A 223 -3.61 -6.65 -1.59
CA ILE A 223 -4.16 -6.46 -2.93
C ILE A 223 -5.66 -6.66 -2.92
N SER A 224 -6.36 -6.47 -4.06
CA SER A 224 -7.81 -6.66 -4.08
C SER A 224 -8.23 -8.09 -3.71
N ALA A 225 -9.35 -8.22 -3.00
CA ALA A 225 -9.92 -9.51 -2.60
C ALA A 225 -10.11 -10.47 -3.79
N ARG A 226 -10.49 -9.94 -4.97
CA ARG A 226 -10.58 -10.71 -6.20
C ARG A 226 -9.23 -11.33 -6.59
N ALA A 227 -8.17 -10.54 -6.56
CA ALA A 227 -6.82 -11.03 -6.90
C ALA A 227 -6.32 -12.08 -5.91
N ILE A 228 -6.67 -11.96 -4.62
CA ILE A 228 -6.39 -12.97 -3.60
C ILE A 228 -7.11 -14.28 -3.93
N ARG A 229 -8.42 -14.22 -4.20
CA ARG A 229 -9.23 -15.41 -4.53
C ARG A 229 -8.70 -16.15 -5.76
N GLU A 230 -8.45 -15.41 -6.84
CA GLU A 230 -7.91 -15.98 -8.10
C GLU A 230 -6.56 -16.68 -7.91
N ARG A 231 -5.78 -16.31 -6.88
CA ARG A 231 -4.42 -16.85 -6.63
C ARG A 231 -4.30 -17.72 -5.39
N ALA A 232 -5.38 -17.96 -4.68
CA ALA A 232 -5.38 -18.68 -3.41
C ALA A 232 -4.62 -20.01 -3.46
N HIS A 233 -4.86 -20.85 -4.46
CA HIS A 233 -4.16 -22.12 -4.65
C HIS A 233 -2.66 -21.95 -4.92
N HIS A 234 -2.27 -20.94 -5.68
CA HIS A 234 -0.87 -20.66 -5.97
C HIS A 234 -0.13 -20.14 -4.73
N ILE A 235 -0.79 -19.27 -3.95
CA ILE A 235 -0.25 -18.78 -2.67
C ILE A 235 -0.07 -19.95 -1.70
N PHE A 236 -1.07 -20.83 -1.59
CA PHE A 236 -0.98 -22.04 -0.76
C PHE A 236 0.18 -22.94 -1.18
N SER A 237 0.40 -23.11 -2.48
CA SER A 237 1.44 -24.02 -3.01
C SER A 237 2.87 -23.56 -2.75
N VAL A 238 3.09 -22.24 -2.55
CA VAL A 238 4.43 -21.67 -2.29
C VAL A 238 4.72 -21.45 -0.81
N LEU A 239 3.82 -21.81 0.08
CA LEU A 239 4.08 -21.76 1.53
C LEU A 239 4.72 -23.07 2.02
N SER A 240 5.52 -22.99 3.08
CA SER A 240 5.99 -24.16 3.83
C SER A 240 4.85 -24.80 4.61
N ASP A 241 4.99 -26.04 5.09
CA ASP A 241 3.90 -26.77 5.78
C ASP A 241 3.36 -26.08 7.05
N SER A 242 4.19 -25.27 7.70
CA SER A 242 3.79 -24.40 8.82
C SER A 242 3.60 -22.94 8.41
N GLY A 243 3.54 -22.68 7.11
CA GLY A 243 3.51 -21.35 6.55
C GLY A 243 2.25 -20.55 6.90
N THR A 244 2.39 -19.24 6.94
CA THR A 244 1.31 -18.31 7.26
C THR A 244 1.07 -17.37 6.09
N PHE A 245 -0.20 -17.13 5.78
CA PHE A 245 -0.61 -16.14 4.79
C PHE A 245 -1.33 -14.97 5.46
N ILE A 246 -0.84 -13.75 5.22
CA ILE A 246 -1.47 -12.50 5.62
C ILE A 246 -2.12 -11.90 4.37
N ALA A 247 -3.45 -11.86 4.34
CA ALA A 247 -4.24 -11.37 3.21
C ALA A 247 -4.99 -10.10 3.61
N SER A 248 -4.77 -9.00 2.92
CA SER A 248 -5.42 -7.71 3.17
C SER A 248 -5.88 -7.04 1.86
N GLY A 249 -6.59 -5.90 1.95
CA GLY A 249 -7.28 -5.30 0.82
C GLY A 249 -8.65 -5.93 0.60
N ILE A 250 -9.27 -6.46 1.66
CA ILE A 250 -10.55 -7.16 1.68
C ILE A 250 -11.55 -6.28 2.43
N THR A 251 -12.66 -5.92 1.80
CA THR A 251 -13.75 -5.23 2.50
C THR A 251 -14.60 -6.22 3.29
N ARG A 252 -15.36 -5.74 4.30
CA ARG A 252 -16.26 -6.58 5.11
C ARG A 252 -17.23 -7.40 4.27
N GLU A 253 -17.74 -6.84 3.18
CA GLU A 253 -18.67 -7.52 2.27
C GLU A 253 -18.03 -8.71 1.54
N GLN A 254 -16.72 -8.65 1.29
CA GLN A 254 -15.97 -9.66 0.53
C GLN A 254 -15.41 -10.79 1.39
N ILE A 255 -15.54 -10.71 2.72
CA ILE A 255 -14.94 -11.68 3.67
C ILE A 255 -15.44 -13.10 3.42
N ILE A 256 -16.76 -13.27 3.32
CA ILE A 256 -17.39 -14.62 3.26
C ILE A 256 -16.88 -15.37 2.04
N GLU A 257 -16.91 -14.72 0.88
CA GLU A 257 -16.44 -15.32 -0.39
C GLU A 257 -14.93 -15.58 -0.34
N THR A 258 -14.15 -14.61 0.17
CA THR A 258 -12.69 -14.75 0.24
C THR A 258 -12.27 -15.88 1.18
N LYS A 259 -12.89 -16.01 2.36
CA LYS A 259 -12.64 -17.13 3.28
C LYS A 259 -13.03 -18.48 2.67
N SER A 260 -14.11 -18.53 1.90
CA SER A 260 -14.54 -19.75 1.20
C SER A 260 -13.48 -20.22 0.21
N GLU A 261 -12.97 -19.32 -0.63
CA GLU A 261 -11.93 -19.64 -1.60
C GLU A 261 -10.59 -20.03 -0.93
N LEU A 262 -10.20 -19.33 0.14
CA LEU A 262 -9.00 -19.68 0.90
C LEU A 262 -9.11 -21.08 1.52
N LYS A 263 -10.27 -21.44 2.08
CA LYS A 263 -10.53 -22.81 2.60
C LYS A 263 -10.47 -23.85 1.48
N THR A 264 -11.04 -23.55 0.32
CA THR A 264 -10.99 -24.42 -0.86
C THR A 264 -9.55 -24.64 -1.33
N ALA A 265 -8.71 -23.63 -1.23
CA ALA A 265 -7.28 -23.72 -1.53
C ALA A 265 -6.48 -24.55 -0.51
N GLY A 266 -7.06 -24.84 0.68
CA GLY A 266 -6.44 -25.67 1.72
C GLY A 266 -6.08 -24.92 3.01
N PHE A 267 -6.27 -23.60 3.08
CA PHE A 267 -5.96 -22.84 4.28
C PHE A 267 -6.87 -23.19 5.46
N LYS A 268 -6.28 -23.22 6.64
CA LYS A 268 -6.94 -23.50 7.93
C LYS A 268 -6.78 -22.33 8.88
N ASN A 269 -7.50 -22.35 10.01
CA ASN A 269 -7.36 -21.36 11.09
C ASN A 269 -7.29 -19.93 10.55
N ILE A 270 -8.36 -19.52 9.86
CA ILE A 270 -8.46 -18.18 9.27
C ILE A 270 -8.95 -17.22 10.36
N GLU A 271 -8.06 -16.40 10.87
CA GLU A 271 -8.33 -15.35 11.85
C GLU A 271 -8.61 -14.02 11.14
N GLU A 272 -9.51 -13.22 11.69
CA GLU A 272 -9.90 -11.92 11.15
C GLU A 272 -9.36 -10.80 12.04
N ASN A 273 -8.69 -9.82 11.41
CA ASN A 273 -8.27 -8.57 12.04
C ASN A 273 -9.00 -7.40 11.34
N PRO A 274 -10.19 -6.99 11.85
CA PRO A 274 -10.98 -5.93 11.25
C PRO A 274 -10.48 -4.54 11.67
N ARG A 275 -10.46 -3.61 10.73
CA ARG A 275 -10.20 -2.20 10.98
C ARG A 275 -11.01 -1.33 10.01
N GLU A 276 -11.91 -0.51 10.55
CA GLU A 276 -12.86 0.26 9.76
C GLU A 276 -13.67 -0.67 8.83
N ASP A 277 -13.74 -0.39 7.53
CA ASP A 277 -14.45 -1.23 6.54
C ASP A 277 -13.59 -2.36 5.97
N TRP A 278 -12.35 -2.49 6.43
CA TRP A 278 -11.39 -3.46 5.92
C TRP A 278 -11.14 -4.58 6.91
N VAL A 279 -10.75 -5.72 6.36
CA VAL A 279 -10.38 -6.88 7.15
C VAL A 279 -9.11 -7.49 6.60
N THR A 280 -8.16 -7.74 7.49
CA THR A 280 -6.99 -8.57 7.19
C THR A 280 -7.24 -9.97 7.73
N LEU A 281 -6.94 -10.96 6.90
CA LEU A 281 -7.06 -12.37 7.26
C LEU A 281 -5.66 -12.96 7.49
N VAL A 282 -5.50 -13.65 8.62
CA VAL A 282 -4.30 -14.45 8.92
C VAL A 282 -4.67 -15.92 8.81
N CYS A 283 -4.03 -16.62 7.87
CA CYS A 283 -4.39 -17.99 7.49
C CYS A 283 -3.19 -18.91 7.69
N LYS A 284 -3.41 -20.11 8.21
CA LYS A 284 -2.39 -21.16 8.30
C LYS A 284 -2.54 -22.16 7.15
N ARG A 285 -1.38 -22.63 6.65
CA ARG A 285 -1.36 -23.74 5.69
C ARG A 285 -1.77 -25.07 6.32
#